data_407951002bdc156c1f11730c9eca85b0
#
_entry.id   407951002bdc156c1f11730c9eca85b0
#
_cell.length_a   1.000
_cell.length_b   1.000
_cell.length_c   1.000
_cell.angle_alpha   90.00
_cell.angle_beta   90.00
_cell.angle_gamma   90.00
#
_symmetry.space_group_name_H-M   'P 1'
#
loop_
_entity.id
_entity.type
_entity.pdbx_description
1 polymer ?
#
loop_
_entity_poly.entity_id
_entity_poly.type
_entity_poly.pdbx_seq_one_letter_code
_entity_poly.pdbx_strand_id
1 'polypeptide(L)'
;SHDYLYYSVMSEAQDVMYDYLVKRDKVSSQDLKNDKTKESYRERALQELQTGGYSVKTTIDNAVYNAMQDAASQYGGLLDQGGNSGVEVGNVLMDNATGAILGFVGGRSYENNQNNHAFDTARSPGSSIKPIIAYGIAIDQGLMGSSSILSNYPTNFTGGTPILHDGDKGTAMMNLQEALNTSWNIPAFWTYQMLQRHDVDVEGYMTKMGYKIANYNIESLPLGGGIETTVAQQVNAYQMLSNGGVYEKGHMIDSITDRTGEVIYQHKSEGVQVFSRATASIMDNLLKEVVVKGATTQFHSELKNVNGAAASADWMGKTGTTDNFADAWLIVSTPGITLGGWAGYDNNTPTNSKTGYTYNAQYMARLTSAIYNANPGIFKTGDKFNIDSSAIKASVLKSTGLKPATVSVNGRNVSVSGEMVDTYWAKNGPGDTTYKFAIGGTDSDYQKAWSSILGGH
;
A
#
# COMPACT_ATOMS: atom_id res chain seq x y z
N SER A 1 -0.97 29.46 -13.84
CA SER A 1 0.09 28.72 -14.58
C SER A 1 -0.33 27.28 -14.80
N HIS A 2 0.07 26.72 -15.93
CA HIS A 2 -0.21 25.35 -16.30
C HIS A 2 0.92 24.46 -15.76
N ASP A 3 0.65 23.77 -14.65
CA ASP A 3 1.59 22.92 -13.94
C ASP A 3 0.98 21.51 -13.69
N TYR A 4 1.61 20.71 -12.83
CA TYR A 4 1.08 19.39 -12.47
C TYR A 4 -0.39 19.43 -12.01
N LEU A 5 -0.76 20.41 -11.19
CA LEU A 5 -2.13 20.53 -10.67
C LEU A 5 -3.12 20.80 -11.81
N TYR A 6 -2.82 21.76 -12.65
CA TYR A 6 -3.69 22.11 -13.78
C TYR A 6 -3.96 20.91 -14.68
N TYR A 7 -2.89 20.24 -15.13
CA TYR A 7 -3.04 19.11 -16.07
C TYR A 7 -3.68 17.90 -15.41
N SER A 8 -3.40 17.61 -14.14
CA SER A 8 -4.04 16.50 -13.42
C SER A 8 -5.54 16.73 -13.25
N VAL A 9 -5.94 17.93 -12.83
CA VAL A 9 -7.35 18.29 -12.66
C VAL A 9 -8.06 18.29 -14.01
N MET A 10 -7.45 18.84 -15.05
CA MET A 10 -8.04 18.86 -16.40
C MET A 10 -8.20 17.45 -16.96
N SER A 11 -7.26 16.55 -16.73
CA SER A 11 -7.35 15.16 -17.17
C SER A 11 -8.55 14.44 -16.53
N GLU A 12 -8.71 14.57 -15.22
CA GLU A 12 -9.85 13.96 -14.53
C GLU A 12 -11.18 14.63 -14.92
N ALA A 13 -11.19 15.96 -15.03
CA ALA A 13 -12.35 16.72 -15.46
C ALA A 13 -12.78 16.36 -16.89
N GLN A 14 -11.84 16.10 -17.78
CA GLN A 14 -12.11 15.65 -19.15
C GLN A 14 -12.85 14.31 -19.14
N ASP A 15 -12.44 13.35 -18.30
CA ASP A 15 -13.12 12.06 -18.18
C ASP A 15 -14.55 12.24 -17.67
N VAL A 16 -14.75 13.09 -16.67
CA VAL A 16 -16.09 13.41 -16.13
C VAL A 16 -16.97 14.08 -17.19
N MET A 17 -16.43 15.08 -17.89
CA MET A 17 -17.15 15.80 -18.93
C MET A 17 -17.48 14.90 -20.12
N TYR A 18 -16.57 14.02 -20.52
CA TYR A 18 -16.80 13.01 -21.55
C TYR A 18 -18.02 12.15 -21.21
N ASP A 19 -18.07 11.60 -20.00
CA ASP A 19 -19.21 10.78 -19.55
C ASP A 19 -20.52 11.59 -19.56
N TYR A 20 -20.46 12.85 -19.13
CA TYR A 20 -21.61 13.75 -19.14
C TYR A 20 -22.13 14.00 -20.57
N LEU A 21 -21.25 14.32 -21.52
CA LEU A 21 -21.62 14.61 -22.91
C LEU A 21 -22.19 13.38 -23.60
N VAL A 22 -21.56 12.22 -23.42
CA VAL A 22 -22.02 10.95 -23.99
C VAL A 22 -23.42 10.60 -23.49
N LYS A 23 -23.68 10.77 -22.20
CA LYS A 23 -24.98 10.54 -21.61
C LYS A 23 -26.04 11.57 -22.09
N ARG A 24 -25.66 12.84 -22.13
CA ARG A 24 -26.52 13.93 -22.60
C ARG A 24 -26.97 13.70 -24.04
N ASP A 25 -26.05 13.30 -24.92
CA ASP A 25 -26.31 13.10 -26.34
C ASP A 25 -26.83 11.68 -26.64
N LYS A 26 -27.01 10.86 -25.61
CA LYS A 26 -27.53 9.47 -25.72
C LYS A 26 -26.73 8.62 -26.69
N VAL A 27 -25.39 8.79 -26.66
CA VAL A 27 -24.49 7.98 -27.47
C VAL A 27 -24.42 6.57 -26.93
N SER A 28 -24.66 5.58 -27.83
CA SER A 28 -24.67 4.18 -27.40
C SER A 28 -23.25 3.66 -27.15
N SER A 29 -23.14 2.61 -26.31
CA SER A 29 -21.87 1.91 -26.11
C SER A 29 -21.35 1.30 -27.41
N GLN A 30 -22.25 0.94 -28.35
CA GLN A 30 -21.87 0.44 -29.66
C GLN A 30 -21.20 1.54 -30.51
N ASP A 31 -21.75 2.77 -30.50
CA ASP A 31 -21.16 3.91 -31.21
C ASP A 31 -19.77 4.28 -30.63
N LEU A 32 -19.59 4.13 -29.34
CA LEU A 32 -18.30 4.40 -28.66
C LEU A 32 -17.22 3.36 -28.93
N LYS A 33 -17.55 2.24 -29.57
CA LYS A 33 -16.54 1.30 -30.09
C LYS A 33 -15.80 1.86 -31.30
N ASN A 34 -16.38 2.86 -31.97
CA ASN A 34 -15.70 3.58 -33.04
C ASN A 34 -14.72 4.58 -32.44
N ASP A 35 -13.44 4.42 -32.75
CA ASP A 35 -12.38 5.25 -32.20
C ASP A 35 -12.55 6.73 -32.56
N LYS A 36 -13.02 7.04 -33.75
CA LYS A 36 -13.27 8.42 -34.18
C LYS A 36 -14.37 9.09 -33.37
N THR A 37 -15.45 8.36 -33.11
CA THR A 37 -16.57 8.86 -32.29
C THR A 37 -16.11 9.11 -30.87
N LYS A 38 -15.40 8.15 -30.28
CA LYS A 38 -14.85 8.25 -28.94
C LYS A 38 -13.90 9.44 -28.82
N GLU A 39 -12.95 9.57 -29.74
CA GLU A 39 -11.97 10.68 -29.75
C GLU A 39 -12.66 12.04 -29.93
N SER A 40 -13.66 12.11 -30.78
CA SER A 40 -14.46 13.35 -30.99
C SER A 40 -15.10 13.82 -29.68
N TYR A 41 -15.68 12.91 -28.89
CA TYR A 41 -16.27 13.26 -27.61
C TYR A 41 -15.23 13.63 -26.56
N ARG A 42 -14.05 13.01 -26.58
CA ARG A 42 -12.96 13.39 -25.67
C ARG A 42 -12.44 14.80 -26.00
N GLU A 43 -12.30 15.15 -27.26
CA GLU A 43 -11.90 16.50 -27.70
C GLU A 43 -12.94 17.54 -27.33
N ARG A 44 -14.23 17.24 -27.55
CA ARG A 44 -15.33 18.12 -27.17
C ARG A 44 -15.40 18.34 -25.66
N ALA A 45 -15.15 17.30 -24.88
CA ALA A 45 -15.11 17.41 -23.42
C ALA A 45 -14.04 18.41 -22.98
N LEU A 46 -12.84 18.33 -23.55
CA LEU A 46 -11.77 19.27 -23.24
C LEU A 46 -12.11 20.69 -23.68
N GLN A 47 -12.66 20.86 -24.89
CA GLN A 47 -13.09 22.16 -25.42
C GLN A 47 -14.16 22.80 -24.53
N GLU A 48 -15.16 22.02 -24.11
CA GLU A 48 -16.22 22.50 -23.21
C GLU A 48 -15.65 23.00 -21.88
N LEU A 49 -14.72 22.27 -21.31
CA LEU A 49 -14.05 22.67 -20.06
C LEU A 49 -13.24 23.98 -20.24
N GLN A 50 -12.61 24.16 -21.38
CA GLN A 50 -11.79 25.34 -21.66
C GLN A 50 -12.60 26.58 -22.01
N THR A 51 -13.73 26.42 -22.71
CA THR A 51 -14.49 27.53 -23.30
C THR A 51 -15.97 27.57 -22.96
N GLY A 52 -16.52 26.52 -22.34
CA GLY A 52 -17.96 26.37 -22.11
C GLY A 52 -18.49 27.08 -20.87
N GLY A 53 -17.63 27.73 -20.07
CA GLY A 53 -18.05 28.46 -18.87
C GLY A 53 -18.36 27.57 -17.66
N TYR A 54 -17.78 26.37 -17.61
CA TYR A 54 -17.92 25.46 -16.48
C TYR A 54 -16.98 25.85 -15.34
N SER A 55 -17.44 25.62 -14.11
CA SER A 55 -16.64 25.75 -12.89
C SER A 55 -16.39 24.38 -12.29
N VAL A 56 -15.12 24.07 -12.06
CA VAL A 56 -14.69 22.80 -11.47
C VAL A 56 -14.29 23.05 -10.03
N LYS A 57 -15.00 22.40 -9.09
CA LYS A 57 -14.64 22.39 -7.68
C LYS A 57 -13.82 21.13 -7.40
N THR A 58 -12.61 21.32 -6.90
CA THR A 58 -11.71 20.22 -6.58
C THR A 58 -11.76 19.85 -5.10
N THR A 59 -11.23 18.67 -4.77
CA THR A 59 -11.00 18.21 -3.40
C THR A 59 -9.70 18.77 -2.80
N ILE A 60 -8.89 19.44 -3.59
CA ILE A 60 -7.58 19.95 -3.17
C ILE A 60 -7.77 20.99 -2.05
N ASP A 61 -7.08 20.77 -0.94
CA ASP A 61 -6.92 21.74 0.12
C ASP A 61 -5.77 22.67 -0.25
N ASN A 62 -6.08 23.92 -0.56
CA ASN A 62 -5.07 24.85 -1.09
C ASN A 62 -3.91 25.08 -0.12
N ALA A 63 -4.17 25.21 1.17
CA ALA A 63 -3.12 25.40 2.17
C ALA A 63 -2.20 24.17 2.24
N VAL A 64 -2.79 22.99 2.24
CA VAL A 64 -2.05 21.72 2.26
C VAL A 64 -1.25 21.55 0.97
N TYR A 65 -1.87 21.78 -0.19
CA TYR A 65 -1.19 21.65 -1.47
C TYR A 65 0.03 22.57 -1.55
N ASN A 66 -0.13 23.84 -1.17
CA ASN A 66 0.97 24.80 -1.17
C ASN A 66 2.07 24.40 -0.21
N ALA A 67 1.72 23.93 0.98
CA ALA A 67 2.69 23.44 1.97
C ALA A 67 3.48 22.24 1.42
N MET A 68 2.80 21.33 0.69
CA MET A 68 3.46 20.19 0.06
C MET A 68 4.45 20.63 -1.03
N GLN A 69 4.09 21.60 -1.87
CA GLN A 69 4.99 22.13 -2.90
C GLN A 69 6.22 22.79 -2.27
N ASP A 70 6.01 23.60 -1.25
CA ASP A 70 7.10 24.26 -0.53
C ASP A 70 8.04 23.26 0.14
N ALA A 71 7.50 22.23 0.79
CA ALA A 71 8.29 21.19 1.42
C ALA A 71 9.09 20.36 0.40
N ALA A 72 8.47 20.02 -0.74
CA ALA A 72 9.17 19.30 -1.81
C ALA A 72 10.33 20.13 -2.36
N SER A 73 10.13 21.42 -2.56
CA SER A 73 11.18 22.34 -3.00
C SER A 73 12.31 22.46 -1.96
N GLN A 74 11.95 22.63 -0.70
CA GLN A 74 12.91 22.84 0.38
C GLN A 74 13.68 21.57 0.77
N TYR A 75 13.01 20.42 0.81
CA TYR A 75 13.55 19.17 1.37
C TYR A 75 13.81 18.08 0.34
N GLY A 76 13.40 18.25 -0.91
CA GLY A 76 13.66 17.26 -1.96
C GLY A 76 15.13 16.93 -2.14
N GLY A 77 16.02 17.87 -1.88
CA GLY A 77 17.46 17.67 -1.93
C GLY A 77 18.01 16.64 -0.94
N LEU A 78 17.24 16.29 0.10
CA LEU A 78 17.60 15.19 1.00
C LEU A 78 17.72 13.84 0.28
N LEU A 79 17.03 13.68 -0.84
CA LEU A 79 17.10 12.48 -1.68
C LEU A 79 18.39 12.43 -2.51
N ASP A 80 19.09 13.53 -2.65
CA ASP A 80 20.32 13.62 -3.44
C ASP A 80 21.59 13.32 -2.61
N GLN A 81 21.44 12.74 -1.42
CA GLN A 81 22.54 12.28 -0.58
C GLN A 81 23.12 10.96 -1.12
N GLY A 82 24.33 10.62 -0.62
CA GLY A 82 24.95 9.31 -0.88
C GLY A 82 25.29 9.07 -2.36
N GLY A 83 25.65 10.09 -3.09
CA GLY A 83 25.98 9.99 -4.52
C GLY A 83 24.77 10.06 -5.44
N ASN A 84 23.55 10.17 -4.91
CA ASN A 84 22.35 10.43 -5.71
C ASN A 84 22.39 11.85 -6.26
N SER A 85 21.78 12.07 -7.43
CA SER A 85 21.66 13.39 -8.02
C SER A 85 20.38 13.49 -8.85
N GLY A 86 19.49 14.43 -8.50
CA GLY A 86 18.26 14.63 -9.24
C GLY A 86 17.23 13.51 -9.09
N VAL A 87 17.17 12.89 -7.92
CA VAL A 87 16.17 11.85 -7.63
C VAL A 87 14.78 12.49 -7.67
N GLU A 88 13.88 11.91 -8.46
CA GLU A 88 12.51 12.36 -8.57
C GLU A 88 11.62 11.83 -7.45
N VAL A 89 10.47 12.48 -7.27
CA VAL A 89 9.49 12.15 -6.24
C VAL A 89 8.07 12.21 -6.79
N GLY A 90 7.22 11.36 -6.24
CA GLY A 90 5.77 11.49 -6.35
C GLY A 90 5.16 11.25 -4.99
N ASN A 91 4.25 12.12 -4.56
CA ASN A 91 3.54 11.96 -3.29
C ASN A 91 2.05 12.24 -3.50
N VAL A 92 1.21 11.49 -2.81
CA VAL A 92 -0.25 11.70 -2.81
C VAL A 92 -0.75 11.65 -1.37
N LEU A 93 -1.54 12.65 -1.01
CA LEU A 93 -2.26 12.72 0.27
C LEU A 93 -3.75 12.51 0.03
N MET A 94 -4.31 11.50 0.69
CA MET A 94 -5.71 11.09 0.49
C MET A 94 -6.46 11.06 1.80
N ASP A 95 -7.70 11.57 1.79
CA ASP A 95 -8.65 11.40 2.89
C ASP A 95 -9.15 9.96 2.94
N ASN A 96 -8.97 9.28 4.07
CA ASN A 96 -9.32 7.87 4.18
C ASN A 96 -10.82 7.59 4.06
N ALA A 97 -11.66 8.47 4.57
CA ALA A 97 -13.10 8.26 4.59
C ALA A 97 -13.74 8.38 3.20
N THR A 98 -13.16 9.19 2.31
CA THR A 98 -13.80 9.58 1.04
C THR A 98 -13.00 9.25 -0.21
N GLY A 99 -11.70 9.01 -0.08
CA GLY A 99 -10.81 8.91 -1.24
C GLY A 99 -10.46 10.26 -1.86
N ALA A 100 -10.91 11.37 -1.27
CA ALA A 100 -10.59 12.70 -1.77
C ALA A 100 -9.08 12.95 -1.70
N ILE A 101 -8.49 13.34 -2.81
CA ILE A 101 -7.07 13.74 -2.86
C ILE A 101 -6.99 15.19 -2.39
N LEU A 102 -6.31 15.39 -1.28
CA LEU A 102 -6.18 16.70 -0.64
C LEU A 102 -4.99 17.50 -1.15
N GLY A 103 -3.98 16.80 -1.64
CA GLY A 103 -2.78 17.40 -2.18
C GLY A 103 -1.86 16.31 -2.77
N PHE A 104 -0.88 16.75 -3.52
CA PHE A 104 0.11 15.84 -4.12
C PHE A 104 1.38 16.59 -4.51
N VAL A 105 2.44 15.85 -4.75
CA VAL A 105 3.68 16.33 -5.36
C VAL A 105 3.91 15.51 -6.63
N GLY A 106 3.90 16.16 -7.79
CA GLY A 106 4.09 15.50 -9.08
C GLY A 106 5.55 15.28 -9.46
N GLY A 107 6.46 16.03 -8.86
CA GLY A 107 7.89 15.96 -9.13
C GLY A 107 8.64 17.09 -8.43
N ARG A 108 9.96 17.13 -8.65
CA ARG A 108 10.85 18.15 -8.07
C ARG A 108 10.69 19.51 -8.74
N SER A 109 10.42 19.52 -10.05
CA SER A 109 10.24 20.75 -10.83
C SER A 109 9.48 20.47 -12.10
N TYR A 110 8.28 21.03 -12.24
CA TYR A 110 7.48 20.91 -13.48
C TYR A 110 8.20 21.47 -14.69
N GLU A 111 8.89 22.57 -14.53
CA GLU A 111 9.62 23.23 -15.60
C GLU A 111 10.71 22.30 -16.19
N ASN A 112 11.41 21.55 -15.33
CA ASN A 112 12.49 20.67 -15.74
C ASN A 112 12.01 19.28 -16.17
N ASN A 113 10.90 18.81 -15.60
CA ASN A 113 10.36 17.47 -15.86
C ASN A 113 8.84 17.48 -15.68
N GLN A 114 8.12 17.30 -16.78
CA GLN A 114 6.65 17.32 -16.78
C GLN A 114 6.03 15.97 -16.42
N ASN A 115 6.82 14.90 -16.28
CA ASN A 115 6.30 13.62 -15.84
C ASN A 115 5.68 13.76 -14.45
N ASN A 116 4.40 13.40 -14.34
CA ASN A 116 3.70 13.43 -13.06
C ASN A 116 3.91 12.11 -12.33
N HIS A 117 4.77 12.12 -11.33
CA HIS A 117 5.14 10.92 -10.57
C HIS A 117 4.08 10.53 -9.52
N ALA A 118 3.08 11.37 -9.32
CA ALA A 118 1.94 11.06 -8.45
C ALA A 118 0.89 10.21 -9.15
N PHE A 119 0.61 10.49 -10.43
CA PHE A 119 -0.54 9.91 -11.14
C PHE A 119 -0.20 9.15 -12.41
N ASP A 120 0.91 9.45 -13.08
CA ASP A 120 1.19 8.93 -14.41
C ASP A 120 2.37 7.96 -14.46
N THR A 121 3.37 8.12 -13.62
CA THR A 121 4.53 7.23 -13.57
C THR A 121 4.17 5.94 -12.85
N ALA A 122 4.16 4.83 -13.60
CA ALA A 122 3.90 3.50 -13.05
C ALA A 122 5.21 2.74 -12.85
N ARG A 123 5.41 2.26 -11.63
CA ARG A 123 6.63 1.54 -11.21
C ARG A 123 6.27 0.32 -10.38
N SER A 124 7.20 -0.62 -10.26
CA SER A 124 7.02 -1.74 -9.35
C SER A 124 6.87 -1.24 -7.91
N PRO A 125 5.84 -1.71 -7.19
CA PRO A 125 5.63 -1.31 -5.80
C PRO A 125 6.61 -1.95 -4.82
N GLY A 126 7.40 -2.92 -5.27
CA GLY A 126 8.26 -3.69 -4.39
C GLY A 126 7.49 -4.30 -3.23
N SER A 127 8.08 -4.30 -2.07
CA SER A 127 7.49 -4.89 -0.85
C SER A 127 6.28 -4.14 -0.30
N SER A 128 5.97 -2.95 -0.80
CA SER A 128 4.77 -2.23 -0.38
C SER A 128 3.48 -2.95 -0.80
N ILE A 129 3.56 -3.89 -1.72
CA ILE A 129 2.41 -4.69 -2.16
C ILE A 129 2.09 -5.87 -1.21
N LYS A 130 3.02 -6.28 -0.34
CA LYS A 130 2.86 -7.47 0.51
C LYS A 130 1.61 -7.45 1.38
N PRO A 131 1.30 -6.37 2.10
CA PRO A 131 0.09 -6.31 2.91
C PRO A 131 -1.20 -6.40 2.09
N ILE A 132 -1.16 -6.04 0.83
CA ILE A 132 -2.32 -5.97 -0.06
C ILE A 132 -2.54 -7.30 -0.76
N ILE A 133 -1.54 -7.79 -1.51
CA ILE A 133 -1.72 -8.95 -2.39
C ILE A 133 -1.47 -10.29 -1.70
N ALA A 134 -0.75 -10.31 -0.59
CA ALA A 134 -0.39 -11.56 0.08
C ALA A 134 -0.99 -11.66 1.47
N TYR A 135 -0.43 -10.98 2.46
CA TYR A 135 -0.83 -11.15 3.86
C TYR A 135 -2.26 -10.72 4.14
N GLY A 136 -2.71 -9.60 3.56
CA GLY A 136 -4.06 -9.11 3.75
C GLY A 136 -5.10 -10.09 3.20
N ILE A 137 -4.90 -10.60 2.00
CA ILE A 137 -5.79 -11.59 1.40
C ILE A 137 -5.79 -12.88 2.20
N ALA A 138 -4.64 -13.35 2.66
CA ALA A 138 -4.54 -14.56 3.48
C ALA A 138 -5.31 -14.43 4.80
N ILE A 139 -5.22 -13.28 5.45
CA ILE A 139 -5.99 -12.98 6.68
C ILE A 139 -7.49 -12.96 6.36
N ASP A 140 -7.87 -12.29 5.28
CA ASP A 140 -9.28 -12.15 4.87
C ASP A 140 -9.94 -13.50 4.55
N GLN A 141 -9.16 -14.42 3.98
CA GLN A 141 -9.60 -15.78 3.66
C GLN A 141 -9.59 -16.74 4.88
N GLY A 142 -9.14 -16.27 6.03
CA GLY A 142 -9.04 -17.12 7.23
C GLY A 142 -7.94 -18.19 7.13
N LEU A 143 -6.91 -17.93 6.33
CA LEU A 143 -5.77 -18.82 6.15
C LEU A 143 -4.59 -18.49 7.08
N MET A 144 -4.62 -17.31 7.69
CA MET A 144 -3.62 -16.88 8.66
C MET A 144 -4.23 -15.91 9.66
N GLY A 145 -3.59 -15.78 10.80
CA GLY A 145 -3.88 -14.76 11.80
C GLY A 145 -2.64 -13.94 12.12
N SER A 146 -2.78 -12.99 13.03
CA SER A 146 -1.73 -12.03 13.36
C SER A 146 -0.47 -12.66 13.97
N SER A 147 -0.59 -13.85 14.58
CA SER A 147 0.52 -14.56 15.22
C SER A 147 0.94 -15.83 14.47
N SER A 148 0.49 -16.01 13.24
CA SER A 148 0.87 -17.15 12.41
C SER A 148 2.37 -17.19 12.17
N ILE A 149 2.90 -18.42 12.05
CA ILE A 149 4.31 -18.68 11.77
C ILE A 149 4.49 -18.94 10.28
N LEU A 150 5.56 -18.43 9.71
CA LEU A 150 5.91 -18.58 8.31
C LEU A 150 7.35 -19.06 8.19
N SER A 151 7.64 -19.81 7.14
CA SER A 151 9.02 -20.20 6.87
C SER A 151 9.81 -19.04 6.29
N ASN A 152 10.98 -18.78 6.84
CA ASN A 152 12.02 -17.93 6.26
C ASN A 152 13.31 -18.70 6.06
N TYR A 153 13.26 -20.02 6.07
CA TYR A 153 14.42 -20.84 5.69
C TYR A 153 14.78 -20.58 4.23
N PRO A 154 16.07 -20.66 3.88
CA PRO A 154 16.51 -20.45 2.49
C PRO A 154 15.72 -21.30 1.50
N THR A 155 15.27 -20.67 0.43
CA THR A 155 14.56 -21.32 -0.68
C THR A 155 14.80 -20.57 -1.99
N ASN A 156 14.42 -21.18 -3.09
CA ASN A 156 14.61 -20.62 -4.42
C ASN A 156 13.27 -20.50 -5.16
N PHE A 157 13.23 -19.62 -6.14
CA PHE A 157 12.19 -19.66 -7.17
C PHE A 157 12.34 -20.93 -8.02
N THR A 158 11.28 -21.31 -8.73
CA THR A 158 11.36 -22.32 -9.78
C THR A 158 12.43 -21.88 -10.78
N GLY A 159 13.35 -22.79 -11.12
CA GLY A 159 14.51 -22.45 -11.95
C GLY A 159 15.79 -22.22 -11.16
N GLY A 160 15.72 -22.16 -9.83
CA GLY A 160 16.88 -22.24 -8.96
C GLY A 160 17.46 -20.92 -8.47
N THR A 161 16.90 -19.77 -8.87
CA THR A 161 17.33 -18.46 -8.35
C THR A 161 16.96 -18.31 -6.88
N PRO A 162 17.93 -18.04 -5.97
CA PRO A 162 17.62 -17.84 -4.56
C PRO A 162 16.70 -16.63 -4.33
N ILE A 163 15.79 -16.79 -3.37
CA ILE A 163 14.97 -15.67 -2.89
C ILE A 163 15.77 -14.97 -1.79
N LEU A 164 16.21 -13.75 -2.06
CA LEU A 164 17.10 -12.99 -1.18
C LEU A 164 16.39 -11.79 -0.56
N HIS A 165 16.86 -11.39 0.61
CA HIS A 165 16.51 -10.12 1.26
C HIS A 165 17.82 -9.38 1.54
N ASP A 166 18.09 -8.30 0.81
CA ASP A 166 19.34 -7.51 0.90
C ASP A 166 20.60 -8.41 0.90
N GLY A 167 20.60 -9.44 0.03
CA GLY A 167 21.69 -10.41 -0.04
C GLY A 167 21.60 -11.57 0.95
N ASP A 168 20.69 -11.52 1.92
CA ASP A 168 20.46 -12.57 2.91
C ASP A 168 19.60 -13.70 2.34
N LYS A 169 20.02 -14.95 2.58
CA LYS A 169 19.35 -16.14 2.05
C LYS A 169 18.18 -16.61 2.89
N GLY A 170 18.01 -16.09 4.08
CA GLY A 170 16.96 -16.50 5.02
C GLY A 170 17.48 -16.94 6.37
N THR A 171 16.57 -17.31 7.26
CA THR A 171 16.89 -17.64 8.66
C THR A 171 16.23 -18.95 9.08
N ALA A 172 15.05 -18.87 9.68
CA ALA A 172 14.29 -19.99 10.24
C ALA A 172 12.79 -19.66 10.20
N MET A 173 11.97 -20.39 10.92
CA MET A 173 10.58 -20.01 11.14
C MET A 173 10.50 -18.68 11.86
N MET A 174 9.52 -17.83 11.49
CA MET A 174 9.28 -16.55 12.13
C MET A 174 7.79 -16.23 12.16
N ASN A 175 7.38 -15.32 13.04
CA ASN A 175 5.99 -14.87 13.06
C ASN A 175 5.75 -13.78 12.00
N LEU A 176 4.48 -13.56 11.70
CA LEU A 176 4.05 -12.59 10.69
C LEU A 176 4.54 -11.17 11.01
N GLN A 177 4.50 -10.75 12.27
CA GLN A 177 4.95 -9.41 12.66
C GLN A 177 6.41 -9.19 12.31
N GLU A 178 7.27 -10.16 12.60
CA GLU A 178 8.69 -10.07 12.26
C GLU A 178 8.92 -10.07 10.76
N ALA A 179 8.18 -10.90 10.03
CA ALA A 179 8.23 -10.92 8.56
C ALA A 179 7.88 -9.55 7.97
N LEU A 180 6.88 -8.86 8.52
CA LEU A 180 6.51 -7.51 8.12
C LEU A 180 7.51 -6.46 8.59
N ASN A 181 8.00 -6.53 9.83
CA ASN A 181 8.91 -5.54 10.40
C ASN A 181 10.18 -5.40 9.58
N THR A 182 10.77 -6.51 9.17
CA THR A 182 11.99 -6.54 8.36
C THR A 182 11.69 -6.61 6.86
N SER A 183 10.43 -6.91 6.50
CA SER A 183 10.03 -7.08 5.11
C SER A 183 10.75 -8.23 4.40
N TRP A 184 10.87 -9.37 5.06
CA TRP A 184 11.45 -10.57 4.47
C TRP A 184 10.67 -11.03 3.24
N ASN A 185 11.37 -11.50 2.21
CA ASN A 185 10.74 -11.88 0.94
C ASN A 185 10.20 -13.32 0.95
N ILE A 186 10.91 -14.24 1.59
CA ILE A 186 10.51 -15.66 1.61
C ILE A 186 9.14 -15.88 2.24
N PRO A 187 8.80 -15.27 3.39
CA PRO A 187 7.45 -15.43 3.95
C PRO A 187 6.34 -14.96 3.01
N ALA A 188 6.54 -13.86 2.31
CA ALA A 188 5.56 -13.35 1.33
C ALA A 188 5.41 -14.30 0.14
N PHE A 189 6.50 -14.84 -0.35
CA PHE A 189 6.51 -15.87 -1.39
C PHE A 189 5.65 -17.06 -0.98
N TRP A 190 5.89 -17.64 0.20
CA TRP A 190 5.11 -18.78 0.70
C TRP A 190 3.64 -18.47 0.91
N THR A 191 3.34 -17.27 1.40
CA THR A 191 1.95 -16.83 1.57
C THR A 191 1.21 -16.82 0.24
N TYR A 192 1.82 -16.26 -0.80
CA TYR A 192 1.20 -16.22 -2.12
C TYR A 192 1.04 -17.62 -2.71
N GLN A 193 2.03 -18.50 -2.55
CA GLN A 193 1.93 -19.90 -2.95
C GLN A 193 0.75 -20.60 -2.26
N MET A 194 0.53 -20.33 -0.98
CA MET A 194 -0.62 -20.83 -0.23
C MET A 194 -1.94 -20.34 -0.82
N LEU A 195 -2.04 -19.04 -1.16
CA LEU A 195 -3.24 -18.50 -1.80
C LEU A 195 -3.56 -19.22 -3.12
N GLN A 196 -2.55 -19.49 -3.93
CA GLN A 196 -2.72 -20.20 -5.20
C GLN A 196 -3.16 -21.65 -4.99
N ARG A 197 -2.57 -22.36 -4.03
CA ARG A 197 -2.97 -23.76 -3.70
C ARG A 197 -4.41 -23.85 -3.21
N HIS A 198 -4.93 -22.79 -2.58
CA HIS A 198 -6.31 -22.72 -2.11
C HIS A 198 -7.27 -22.12 -3.15
N ASP A 199 -6.79 -21.91 -4.38
CA ASP A 199 -7.59 -21.32 -5.47
C ASP A 199 -8.26 -19.99 -5.08
N VAL A 200 -7.59 -19.17 -4.29
CA VAL A 200 -8.09 -17.87 -3.88
C VAL A 200 -8.14 -16.93 -5.09
N ASP A 201 -9.25 -16.23 -5.26
CA ASP A 201 -9.43 -15.25 -6.33
C ASP A 201 -8.67 -13.96 -6.01
N VAL A 202 -7.35 -13.98 -6.16
CA VAL A 202 -6.49 -12.81 -5.95
C VAL A 202 -6.84 -11.70 -6.94
N GLU A 203 -7.10 -12.06 -8.20
CA GLU A 203 -7.50 -11.10 -9.24
C GLU A 203 -8.75 -10.31 -8.84
N GLY A 204 -9.74 -10.98 -8.25
CA GLY A 204 -10.96 -10.32 -7.77
C GLY A 204 -10.67 -9.25 -6.72
N TYR A 205 -9.76 -9.51 -5.79
CA TYR A 205 -9.33 -8.50 -4.82
C TYR A 205 -8.65 -7.31 -5.48
N MET A 206 -7.71 -7.58 -6.38
CA MET A 206 -6.85 -6.53 -6.96
C MET A 206 -7.62 -5.66 -7.96
N THR A 207 -8.50 -6.25 -8.77
CA THR A 207 -9.30 -5.50 -9.74
C THR A 207 -10.31 -4.56 -9.07
N LYS A 208 -10.83 -4.91 -7.88
CA LYS A 208 -11.69 -4.02 -7.10
C LYS A 208 -10.98 -2.72 -6.71
N MET A 209 -9.66 -2.75 -6.61
CA MET A 209 -8.83 -1.59 -6.30
C MET A 209 -8.19 -0.95 -7.55
N GLY A 210 -8.60 -1.38 -8.74
CA GLY A 210 -8.15 -0.80 -10.00
C GLY A 210 -6.78 -1.27 -10.49
N TYR A 211 -6.16 -2.28 -9.87
CA TYR A 211 -4.91 -2.83 -10.37
C TYR A 211 -5.13 -3.60 -11.67
N LYS A 212 -4.20 -3.42 -12.61
CA LYS A 212 -4.17 -4.13 -13.89
C LYS A 212 -2.93 -5.01 -13.94
N ILE A 213 -3.09 -6.25 -13.52
CA ILE A 213 -2.00 -7.23 -13.46
C ILE A 213 -2.23 -8.26 -14.56
N ALA A 214 -1.26 -8.41 -15.46
CA ALA A 214 -1.40 -9.27 -16.64
C ALA A 214 -1.33 -10.76 -16.29
N ASN A 215 -0.51 -11.14 -15.31
CA ASN A 215 -0.27 -12.54 -14.97
C ASN A 215 -0.17 -12.73 -13.46
N TYR A 216 -1.15 -13.40 -12.88
CA TYR A 216 -1.22 -13.69 -11.45
C TYR A 216 -0.41 -14.93 -11.02
N ASN A 217 0.22 -15.63 -11.98
CA ASN A 217 1.01 -16.86 -11.71
C ASN A 217 2.52 -16.59 -11.62
N ILE A 218 2.93 -15.33 -11.62
CA ILE A 218 4.34 -14.96 -11.44
C ILE A 218 4.72 -15.17 -9.96
N GLU A 219 5.74 -15.99 -9.69
CA GLU A 219 6.18 -16.31 -8.33
C GLU A 219 6.63 -15.08 -7.54
N SER A 220 7.21 -14.08 -8.19
CA SER A 220 7.66 -12.85 -7.56
C SER A 220 6.56 -11.79 -7.41
N LEU A 221 5.32 -12.10 -7.80
CA LEU A 221 4.20 -11.16 -7.72
C LEU A 221 4.05 -10.52 -6.32
N PRO A 222 4.10 -11.30 -5.22
CA PRO A 222 4.00 -10.73 -3.87
C PRO A 222 5.17 -9.85 -3.46
N LEU A 223 6.24 -9.83 -4.25
CA LEU A 223 7.42 -8.98 -4.05
C LEU A 223 7.41 -7.76 -4.97
N GLY A 224 6.35 -7.60 -5.75
CA GLY A 224 6.19 -6.51 -6.71
C GLY A 224 6.55 -6.85 -8.16
N GLY A 225 7.10 -8.04 -8.42
CA GLY A 225 7.42 -8.47 -9.77
C GLY A 225 6.17 -8.64 -10.62
N GLY A 226 6.19 -8.14 -11.86
CA GLY A 226 5.03 -8.19 -12.76
C GLY A 226 3.91 -7.23 -12.43
N ILE A 227 4.13 -6.29 -11.49
CA ILE A 227 3.18 -5.25 -11.11
C ILE A 227 3.80 -3.89 -11.40
N GLU A 228 3.04 -3.03 -12.05
CA GLU A 228 3.36 -1.61 -12.17
C GLU A 228 2.18 -0.80 -11.63
N THR A 229 2.47 0.16 -10.77
CA THR A 229 1.45 0.96 -10.10
C THR A 229 1.91 2.40 -9.93
N THR A 230 0.97 3.33 -9.93
CA THR A 230 1.23 4.73 -9.60
C THR A 230 1.19 4.94 -8.09
N VAL A 231 1.74 6.07 -7.64
CA VAL A 231 1.65 6.45 -6.23
C VAL A 231 0.19 6.57 -5.80
N ALA A 232 -0.64 7.21 -6.61
CA ALA A 232 -2.07 7.37 -6.31
C ALA A 232 -2.78 6.02 -6.09
N GLN A 233 -2.50 5.03 -6.93
CA GLN A 233 -3.10 3.70 -6.81
C GLN A 233 -2.62 2.98 -5.55
N GLN A 234 -1.33 3.05 -5.25
CA GLN A 234 -0.77 2.40 -4.07
C GLN A 234 -1.27 3.06 -2.78
N VAL A 235 -1.36 4.38 -2.75
CA VAL A 235 -1.98 5.13 -1.65
C VAL A 235 -3.44 4.71 -1.46
N ASN A 236 -4.18 4.52 -2.55
CA ASN A 236 -5.58 4.15 -2.50
C ASN A 236 -5.81 2.76 -1.89
N ALA A 237 -4.89 1.82 -2.12
CA ALA A 237 -4.95 0.51 -1.47
C ALA A 237 -4.75 0.63 0.06
N TYR A 238 -3.86 1.49 0.51
CA TYR A 238 -3.66 1.75 1.95
C TYR A 238 -4.78 2.59 2.55
N GLN A 239 -5.41 3.48 1.78
CA GLN A 239 -6.65 4.13 2.16
C GLN A 239 -7.71 3.09 2.50
N MET A 240 -7.85 2.05 1.69
CA MET A 240 -8.78 0.93 1.94
C MET A 240 -8.50 0.27 3.28
N LEU A 241 -7.23 -0.05 3.57
CA LEU A 241 -6.82 -0.62 4.86
C LEU A 241 -7.21 0.29 6.03
N SER A 242 -7.01 1.59 5.87
CA SER A 242 -7.27 2.60 6.92
C SER A 242 -8.75 2.96 7.05
N ASN A 243 -9.60 2.45 6.17
CA ASN A 243 -11.02 2.76 6.08
C ASN A 243 -11.90 1.51 6.30
N GLY A 244 -11.49 0.65 7.22
CA GLY A 244 -12.26 -0.55 7.54
C GLY A 244 -12.43 -1.53 6.38
N GLY A 245 -11.51 -1.54 5.44
CA GLY A 245 -11.53 -2.42 4.27
C GLY A 245 -12.36 -1.89 3.10
N VAL A 246 -12.89 -0.68 3.20
CA VAL A 246 -13.69 -0.05 2.14
C VAL A 246 -12.82 0.81 1.25
N TYR A 247 -12.71 0.41 0.01
CA TYR A 247 -12.02 1.16 -1.03
C TYR A 247 -12.93 2.28 -1.53
N GLU A 248 -12.47 3.51 -1.37
CA GLU A 248 -13.09 4.71 -1.94
C GLU A 248 -12.15 5.22 -3.03
N LYS A 249 -12.56 5.14 -4.29
CA LYS A 249 -11.69 5.51 -5.41
C LYS A 249 -11.18 6.94 -5.27
N GLY A 250 -9.87 7.10 -5.34
CA GLY A 250 -9.19 8.39 -5.30
C GLY A 250 -9.68 9.32 -6.40
N HIS A 251 -9.96 10.57 -6.04
CA HIS A 251 -10.49 11.56 -6.96
C HIS A 251 -10.10 12.98 -6.54
N MET A 252 -10.06 13.87 -7.52
CA MET A 252 -9.78 15.29 -7.32
C MET A 252 -10.96 16.18 -7.67
N ILE A 253 -11.94 15.68 -8.43
CA ILE A 253 -13.13 16.47 -8.81
C ILE A 253 -14.24 16.22 -7.81
N ASP A 254 -14.69 17.27 -7.11
CA ASP A 254 -15.84 17.20 -6.22
C ASP A 254 -17.13 17.47 -7.00
N SER A 255 -17.18 18.56 -7.76
CA SER A 255 -18.35 18.91 -8.57
C SER A 255 -17.96 19.76 -9.78
N ILE A 256 -18.86 19.76 -10.78
CA ILE A 256 -18.76 20.64 -11.94
C ILE A 256 -20.13 21.33 -12.11
N THR A 257 -20.12 22.66 -12.25
CA THR A 257 -21.29 23.46 -12.51
C THR A 257 -21.19 24.17 -13.87
N ASP A 258 -22.33 24.37 -14.53
CA ASP A 258 -22.39 25.14 -15.77
C ASP A 258 -22.50 26.63 -15.52
N ARG A 259 -22.61 27.44 -16.61
CA ARG A 259 -22.72 28.91 -16.54
C ARG A 259 -23.91 29.39 -15.71
N THR A 260 -24.97 28.61 -15.64
CA THR A 260 -26.21 28.96 -14.94
C THR A 260 -26.12 28.61 -13.46
N GLY A 261 -25.07 27.94 -13.03
CA GLY A 261 -24.91 27.45 -11.68
C GLY A 261 -25.52 26.07 -11.46
N GLU A 262 -26.03 25.41 -12.53
CA GLU A 262 -26.53 24.06 -12.43
C GLU A 262 -25.39 23.07 -12.26
N VAL A 263 -25.52 22.15 -11.29
CA VAL A 263 -24.56 21.10 -11.04
C VAL A 263 -24.75 20.00 -12.10
N ILE A 264 -23.78 19.84 -12.98
CA ILE A 264 -23.80 18.77 -14.00
C ILE A 264 -23.09 17.50 -13.53
N TYR A 265 -22.26 17.60 -12.52
CA TYR A 265 -21.57 16.47 -11.89
C TYR A 265 -21.37 16.71 -10.41
N GLN A 266 -21.70 15.72 -9.62
CA GLN A 266 -21.37 15.68 -8.18
C GLN A 266 -20.76 14.30 -7.89
N HIS A 267 -19.57 14.30 -7.31
CA HIS A 267 -18.93 13.06 -6.87
C HIS A 267 -19.83 12.32 -5.87
N LYS A 268 -19.97 11.03 -6.08
CA LYS A 268 -20.71 10.14 -5.17
C LYS A 268 -19.78 9.01 -4.73
N SER A 269 -19.81 8.72 -3.44
CA SER A 269 -19.10 7.56 -2.90
C SER A 269 -19.68 6.27 -3.50
N GLU A 270 -18.80 5.42 -4.01
CA GLU A 270 -19.14 4.08 -4.53
C GLU A 270 -18.40 3.01 -3.73
N GLY A 271 -18.26 3.21 -2.42
CA GLY A 271 -17.44 2.36 -1.55
C GLY A 271 -17.54 0.88 -1.84
N VAL A 272 -16.40 0.23 -2.02
CA VAL A 272 -16.30 -1.21 -2.30
C VAL A 272 -15.59 -1.89 -1.12
N GLN A 273 -16.29 -2.83 -0.47
CA GLN A 273 -15.69 -3.63 0.59
C GLN A 273 -14.71 -4.62 -0.03
N VAL A 274 -13.41 -4.37 0.10
CA VAL A 274 -12.34 -5.23 -0.43
C VAL A 274 -11.94 -6.26 0.62
N PHE A 275 -11.57 -5.81 1.80
CA PHE A 275 -11.31 -6.66 2.97
C PHE A 275 -12.45 -6.49 3.98
N SER A 276 -12.65 -7.50 4.84
CA SER A 276 -13.54 -7.32 5.98
C SER A 276 -12.98 -6.26 6.93
N ARG A 277 -13.85 -5.68 7.76
CA ARG A 277 -13.42 -4.74 8.81
C ARG A 277 -12.40 -5.38 9.75
N ALA A 278 -12.60 -6.66 10.09
CA ALA A 278 -11.66 -7.42 10.90
C ALA A 278 -10.29 -7.49 10.23
N THR A 279 -10.23 -7.88 8.96
CA THR A 279 -8.97 -7.99 8.21
C THR A 279 -8.22 -6.67 8.16
N ALA A 280 -8.91 -5.59 7.79
CA ALA A 280 -8.29 -4.27 7.71
C ALA A 280 -7.72 -3.84 9.06
N SER A 281 -8.48 -4.03 10.15
CA SER A 281 -8.04 -3.65 11.49
C SER A 281 -6.84 -4.47 11.98
N ILE A 282 -6.81 -5.77 11.66
CA ILE A 282 -5.68 -6.64 11.99
C ILE A 282 -4.42 -6.17 11.24
N MET A 283 -4.54 -5.92 9.95
CA MET A 283 -3.40 -5.44 9.15
C MET A 283 -2.93 -4.07 9.63
N ASP A 284 -3.84 -3.13 9.91
CA ASP A 284 -3.48 -1.81 10.44
C ASP A 284 -2.65 -1.93 11.72
N ASN A 285 -3.05 -2.82 12.63
CA ASN A 285 -2.32 -3.04 13.88
C ASN A 285 -0.95 -3.70 13.68
N LEU A 286 -0.83 -4.61 12.73
CA LEU A 286 0.48 -5.16 12.33
C LEU A 286 1.39 -4.06 11.79
N LEU A 287 0.87 -3.18 10.94
CA LEU A 287 1.63 -2.09 10.33
C LEU A 287 1.94 -0.94 11.30
N LYS A 288 1.20 -0.80 12.40
CA LYS A 288 1.57 0.10 13.49
C LYS A 288 2.90 -0.31 14.11
N GLU A 289 3.10 -1.58 14.35
CA GLU A 289 4.37 -2.07 14.91
C GLU A 289 5.54 -1.89 13.93
N VAL A 290 5.29 -2.00 12.63
CA VAL A 290 6.30 -1.71 11.59
C VAL A 290 6.84 -0.28 11.71
N VAL A 291 5.97 0.68 12.05
CA VAL A 291 6.37 2.07 12.28
C VAL A 291 7.22 2.23 13.54
N VAL A 292 6.91 1.48 14.60
CA VAL A 292 7.60 1.61 15.90
C VAL A 292 8.89 0.79 15.95
N LYS A 293 8.91 -0.42 15.38
CA LYS A 293 10.00 -1.39 15.53
C LYS A 293 10.57 -1.91 14.22
N GLY A 294 9.95 -1.61 13.10
CA GLY A 294 10.33 -2.16 11.78
C GLY A 294 11.01 -1.16 10.86
N ALA A 295 10.95 -1.46 9.58
CA ALA A 295 11.61 -0.70 8.53
C ALA A 295 11.12 0.75 8.37
N THR A 296 9.96 1.10 8.94
CA THR A 296 9.39 2.45 8.87
C THR A 296 9.76 3.30 10.10
N THR A 297 10.57 2.77 10.99
CA THR A 297 10.96 3.44 12.25
C THR A 297 11.67 4.78 12.01
N GLN A 298 12.50 4.89 11.00
CA GLN A 298 13.22 6.15 10.72
C GLN A 298 12.28 7.29 10.35
N PHE A 299 11.20 7.01 9.62
CA PHE A 299 10.18 8.02 9.34
C PHE A 299 9.59 8.57 10.65
N HIS A 300 9.19 7.70 11.56
CA HIS A 300 8.57 8.12 12.82
C HIS A 300 9.56 8.88 13.72
N SER A 301 10.80 8.42 13.81
CA SER A 301 11.85 9.10 14.56
C SER A 301 12.15 10.49 14.02
N GLU A 302 12.26 10.63 12.70
CA GLU A 302 12.45 11.92 12.04
C GLU A 302 11.25 12.84 12.28
N LEU A 303 10.02 12.31 12.18
CA LEU A 303 8.81 13.09 12.41
C LEU A 303 8.73 13.59 13.86
N LYS A 304 9.11 12.75 14.83
CA LYS A 304 9.16 13.18 16.25
C LYS A 304 10.12 14.35 16.44
N ASN A 305 11.25 14.35 15.73
CA ASN A 305 12.24 15.42 15.83
C ASN A 305 11.76 16.74 15.22
N VAL A 306 11.00 16.69 14.11
CA VAL A 306 10.59 17.89 13.38
C VAL A 306 9.19 18.37 13.76
N ASN A 307 8.31 17.48 14.24
CA ASN A 307 6.93 17.80 14.59
C ASN A 307 6.34 16.75 15.54
N GLY A 308 6.53 16.94 16.85
CA GLY A 308 6.05 16.01 17.87
C GLY A 308 4.53 15.85 17.88
N ALA A 309 3.78 16.89 17.56
CA ALA A 309 2.32 16.84 17.49
C ALA A 309 1.84 15.93 16.36
N ALA A 310 2.42 16.06 15.17
CA ALA A 310 2.13 15.17 14.05
C ALA A 310 2.53 13.71 14.36
N ALA A 311 3.67 13.51 15.01
CA ALA A 311 4.16 12.20 15.39
C ALA A 311 3.29 11.49 16.44
N SER A 312 2.50 12.24 17.20
CA SER A 312 1.61 11.71 18.25
C SER A 312 0.38 10.99 17.71
N ALA A 313 0.07 11.13 16.42
CA ALA A 313 -1.00 10.38 15.79
C ALA A 313 -0.71 8.86 15.84
N ASP A 314 -1.75 8.07 15.65
CA ASP A 314 -1.62 6.62 15.54
C ASP A 314 -1.20 6.28 14.11
N TRP A 315 0.10 6.06 13.89
CA TRP A 315 0.67 5.83 12.57
C TRP A 315 0.81 4.33 12.27
N MET A 316 0.44 3.94 11.07
CA MET A 316 0.81 2.68 10.47
C MET A 316 1.54 2.94 9.15
N GLY A 317 2.35 2.00 8.69
CA GLY A 317 3.09 2.23 7.46
C GLY A 317 3.86 1.03 6.96
N LYS A 318 4.36 1.19 5.74
CA LYS A 318 5.12 0.17 5.02
C LYS A 318 6.08 0.81 4.04
N THR A 319 7.28 0.30 3.97
CA THR A 319 8.27 0.62 2.95
C THR A 319 8.18 -0.37 1.79
N GLY A 320 8.76 0.00 0.66
CA GLY A 320 8.99 -0.89 -0.46
C GLY A 320 10.26 -0.47 -1.19
N THR A 321 11.07 -1.44 -1.58
CA THR A 321 12.23 -1.24 -2.41
C THR A 321 12.24 -2.26 -3.52
N THR A 322 12.80 -1.90 -4.67
CA THR A 322 13.01 -2.81 -5.78
C THR A 322 14.50 -3.10 -5.93
N ASP A 323 14.83 -4.06 -6.80
CA ASP A 323 16.20 -4.46 -7.07
C ASP A 323 17.07 -3.25 -7.41
N ASN A 324 18.30 -3.25 -6.93
CA ASN A 324 19.26 -2.17 -7.11
C ASN A 324 18.80 -0.81 -6.57
N PHE A 325 17.78 -0.81 -5.68
CA PHE A 325 17.26 0.42 -5.07
C PHE A 325 16.74 1.43 -6.10
N ALA A 326 16.23 0.93 -7.25
CA ALA A 326 15.69 1.78 -8.31
C ALA A 326 14.39 2.49 -7.88
N ASP A 327 13.62 1.87 -7.00
CA ASP A 327 12.36 2.40 -6.50
C ASP A 327 12.35 2.38 -4.98
N ALA A 328 12.07 3.53 -4.39
CA ALA A 328 11.94 3.67 -2.94
C ALA A 328 10.51 4.12 -2.62
N TRP A 329 9.76 3.26 -1.94
CA TRP A 329 8.38 3.51 -1.54
C TRP A 329 8.28 3.67 -0.04
N LEU A 330 7.43 4.61 0.39
CA LEU A 330 6.99 4.73 1.77
C LEU A 330 5.53 5.18 1.76
N ILE A 331 4.67 4.41 2.43
CA ILE A 331 3.25 4.74 2.57
C ILE A 331 2.93 4.69 4.04
N VAL A 332 2.38 5.79 4.55
CA VAL A 332 2.04 5.97 5.96
C VAL A 332 0.61 6.46 6.09
N SER A 333 -0.07 6.00 7.13
CA SER A 333 -1.45 6.41 7.40
C SER A 333 -1.66 6.71 8.87
N THR A 334 -2.53 7.68 9.13
CA THR A 334 -3.25 7.82 10.39
C THR A 334 -4.71 7.40 10.14
N PRO A 335 -5.56 7.33 11.16
CA PRO A 335 -6.99 7.08 10.92
C PRO A 335 -7.63 8.07 9.94
N GLY A 336 -7.13 9.30 9.85
CA GLY A 336 -7.70 10.33 8.98
C GLY A 336 -7.20 10.34 7.55
N ILE A 337 -5.90 10.14 7.35
CA ILE A 337 -5.25 10.34 6.03
C ILE A 337 -4.25 9.24 5.73
N THR A 338 -3.99 9.07 4.44
CA THR A 338 -2.88 8.27 3.91
C THR A 338 -1.99 9.15 3.06
N LEU A 339 -0.70 9.10 3.32
CA LEU A 339 0.33 9.77 2.55
C LEU A 339 1.30 8.74 2.00
N GLY A 340 1.45 8.71 0.70
CA GLY A 340 2.41 7.83 0.06
C GLY A 340 3.44 8.59 -0.74
N GLY A 341 4.59 7.95 -0.94
CA GLY A 341 5.64 8.51 -1.75
C GLY A 341 6.49 7.46 -2.43
N TRP A 342 6.87 7.80 -3.64
CA TRP A 342 7.87 7.10 -4.44
C TRP A 342 9.04 8.05 -4.71
N ALA A 343 10.25 7.51 -4.66
CA ALA A 343 11.45 8.23 -5.06
C ALA A 343 12.31 7.33 -5.94
N GLY A 344 12.88 7.90 -7.00
CA GLY A 344 13.72 7.18 -7.94
C GLY A 344 14.06 8.01 -9.16
N TYR A 345 14.73 7.39 -10.12
CA TYR A 345 15.02 8.00 -11.42
C TYR A 345 14.04 7.49 -12.47
N ASP A 346 13.65 8.35 -13.38
CA ASP A 346 12.72 7.99 -14.48
C ASP A 346 13.27 6.89 -15.39
N ASN A 347 14.58 6.80 -15.51
CA ASN A 347 15.27 5.82 -16.37
C ASN A 347 15.65 4.51 -15.65
N ASN A 348 15.13 4.26 -14.45
CA ASN A 348 15.43 3.08 -13.63
C ASN A 348 16.89 2.96 -13.16
N THR A 349 17.67 4.02 -13.23
CA THR A 349 19.03 4.02 -12.67
C THR A 349 18.97 3.71 -11.17
N PRO A 350 19.86 2.85 -10.64
CA PRO A 350 19.91 2.56 -9.22
C PRO A 350 20.15 3.81 -8.37
N THR A 351 19.50 3.89 -7.23
CA THR A 351 19.78 4.90 -6.22
C THR A 351 20.71 4.35 -5.14
N ASN A 352 21.12 5.20 -4.20
CA ASN A 352 21.88 4.75 -3.02
C ASN A 352 21.02 3.79 -2.17
N SER A 353 21.67 2.81 -1.54
CA SER A 353 20.98 1.81 -0.69
C SER A 353 20.21 2.42 0.48
N LYS A 354 20.53 3.63 0.90
CA LYS A 354 19.85 4.34 2.00
C LYS A 354 18.67 5.17 1.54
N THR A 355 18.37 5.21 0.24
CA THR A 355 17.29 6.06 -0.30
C THR A 355 15.94 5.70 0.30
N GLY A 356 15.59 4.42 0.34
CA GLY A 356 14.29 3.96 0.81
C GLY A 356 14.06 4.14 2.30
N TYR A 357 14.99 3.67 3.13
CA TYR A 357 14.82 3.66 4.58
C TYR A 357 15.21 4.96 5.26
N THR A 358 16.13 5.72 4.68
CA THR A 358 16.71 6.90 5.33
C THR A 358 16.33 8.19 4.60
N TYR A 359 16.73 8.37 3.36
CA TYR A 359 16.55 9.66 2.68
C TYR A 359 15.11 9.99 2.39
N ASN A 360 14.33 9.01 1.90
CA ASN A 360 12.90 9.21 1.65
C ASN A 360 12.12 9.38 2.97
N ALA A 361 12.54 8.70 4.04
CA ALA A 361 11.96 8.88 5.36
C ALA A 361 12.21 10.30 5.90
N GLN A 362 13.42 10.83 5.75
CA GLN A 362 13.76 12.22 6.12
C GLN A 362 12.89 13.23 5.35
N TYR A 363 12.79 13.04 4.04
CA TYR A 363 12.00 13.89 3.17
C TYR A 363 10.51 13.83 3.55
N MET A 364 9.95 12.62 3.64
CA MET A 364 8.52 12.45 3.91
C MET A 364 8.12 12.88 5.33
N ALA A 365 9.02 12.77 6.30
CA ALA A 365 8.77 13.30 7.64
C ALA A 365 8.57 14.83 7.61
N ARG A 366 9.38 15.52 6.83
CA ARG A 366 9.28 16.98 6.68
C ARG A 366 8.07 17.40 5.86
N LEU A 367 7.75 16.62 4.82
CA LEU A 367 6.51 16.79 4.05
C LEU A 367 5.29 16.62 4.96
N THR A 368 5.28 15.59 5.79
CA THR A 368 4.21 15.31 6.77
C THR A 368 4.06 16.46 7.77
N SER A 369 5.18 16.97 8.29
CA SER A 369 5.20 18.12 9.20
C SER A 369 4.57 19.36 8.56
N ALA A 370 4.89 19.65 7.31
CA ALA A 370 4.33 20.77 6.56
C ALA A 370 2.82 20.63 6.37
N ILE A 371 2.36 19.42 6.03
CA ILE A 371 0.93 19.11 5.89
C ILE A 371 0.21 19.31 7.22
N TYR A 372 0.77 18.80 8.31
CA TYR A 372 0.17 18.93 9.64
C TYR A 372 0.03 20.40 10.05
N ASN A 373 1.07 21.20 9.84
CA ASN A 373 1.04 22.61 10.17
C ASN A 373 -0.01 23.38 9.33
N ALA A 374 -0.26 22.96 8.11
CA ALA A 374 -1.26 23.58 7.23
C ALA A 374 -2.71 23.20 7.62
N ASN A 375 -2.94 21.94 8.02
CA ASN A 375 -4.26 21.47 8.43
C ASN A 375 -4.14 20.26 9.39
N PRO A 376 -3.95 20.50 10.68
CA PRO A 376 -3.77 19.43 11.66
C PRO A 376 -4.99 18.52 11.81
N GLY A 377 -6.20 19.06 11.62
CA GLY A 377 -7.45 18.33 11.85
C GLY A 377 -7.64 17.10 10.96
N ILE A 378 -7.06 17.08 9.76
CA ILE A 378 -7.20 15.95 8.84
C ILE A 378 -6.50 14.68 9.34
N PHE A 379 -5.53 14.82 10.24
CA PHE A 379 -4.77 13.69 10.79
C PHE A 379 -5.56 12.87 11.80
N LYS A 380 -6.58 13.45 12.42
CA LYS A 380 -7.39 12.80 13.45
C LYS A 380 -6.51 12.15 14.53
N THR A 381 -5.64 12.97 15.12
CA THR A 381 -4.62 12.50 16.08
C THR A 381 -5.20 11.83 17.32
N GLY A 382 -6.45 12.14 17.68
CA GLY A 382 -7.16 11.51 18.81
C GLY A 382 -7.71 10.11 18.50
N ASP A 383 -7.81 9.74 17.24
CA ASP A 383 -8.35 8.46 16.83
C ASP A 383 -7.28 7.37 16.80
N LYS A 384 -7.69 6.11 16.92
CA LYS A 384 -6.79 4.94 16.94
C LYS A 384 -7.22 3.89 15.92
N PHE A 385 -6.26 3.13 15.42
CA PHE A 385 -6.50 1.91 14.68
C PHE A 385 -6.74 0.78 15.68
N ASN A 386 -7.99 0.58 16.10
CA ASN A 386 -8.36 -0.49 17.03
C ASN A 386 -8.70 -1.76 16.26
N ILE A 387 -8.42 -2.92 16.86
CA ILE A 387 -8.91 -4.19 16.34
C ILE A 387 -10.45 -4.15 16.35
N ASP A 388 -11.05 -4.48 15.21
CA ASP A 388 -12.51 -4.48 15.08
C ASP A 388 -13.13 -5.59 15.95
N SER A 389 -14.31 -5.33 16.51
CA SER A 389 -15.00 -6.27 17.39
C SER A 389 -15.39 -7.58 16.70
N SER A 390 -15.47 -7.59 15.37
CA SER A 390 -15.74 -8.80 14.59
C SER A 390 -14.53 -9.73 14.46
N ALA A 391 -13.32 -9.29 14.83
CA ALA A 391 -12.14 -10.13 14.82
C ALA A 391 -12.23 -11.22 15.90
N ILE A 392 -11.76 -12.40 15.55
CA ILE A 392 -11.69 -13.55 16.44
C ILE A 392 -10.38 -13.48 17.23
N LYS A 393 -10.46 -13.33 18.55
CA LYS A 393 -9.30 -13.37 19.43
C LYS A 393 -9.14 -14.77 20.01
N ALA A 394 -7.94 -15.31 19.96
CA ALA A 394 -7.61 -16.61 20.51
C ALA A 394 -6.21 -16.59 21.13
N SER A 395 -5.89 -17.64 21.88
CA SER A 395 -4.55 -17.86 22.45
C SER A 395 -3.90 -19.04 21.75
N VAL A 396 -2.66 -18.88 21.32
CA VAL A 396 -1.91 -19.88 20.56
C VAL A 396 -0.49 -20.02 21.10
N LEU A 397 0.18 -21.10 20.73
CA LEU A 397 1.61 -21.26 21.02
C LEU A 397 2.42 -20.22 20.23
N LYS A 398 3.32 -19.54 20.90
CA LYS A 398 4.24 -18.61 20.27
C LYS A 398 5.10 -19.31 19.21
N SER A 399 5.49 -20.57 19.46
CA SER A 399 6.36 -21.35 18.58
C SER A 399 5.69 -21.78 17.27
N THR A 400 4.40 -22.05 17.30
CA THR A 400 3.69 -22.61 16.13
C THR A 400 2.63 -21.67 15.56
N GLY A 401 2.18 -20.69 16.32
CA GLY A 401 1.08 -19.80 15.93
C GLY A 401 -0.29 -20.48 15.93
N LEU A 402 -0.38 -21.71 16.47
CA LEU A 402 -1.57 -22.55 16.52
C LEU A 402 -1.84 -23.03 17.96
N LYS A 403 -2.99 -23.65 18.17
CA LYS A 403 -3.36 -24.16 19.50
C LYS A 403 -2.46 -25.32 19.91
N PRO A 404 -2.20 -25.49 21.24
CA PRO A 404 -1.50 -26.67 21.74
C PRO A 404 -2.18 -27.97 21.30
N ALA A 405 -1.39 -28.95 20.89
CA ALA A 405 -1.89 -30.25 20.46
C ALA A 405 -0.81 -31.32 20.61
N THR A 406 -1.20 -32.57 20.50
CA THR A 406 -0.28 -33.69 20.38
C THR A 406 0.03 -33.93 18.91
N VAL A 407 1.32 -33.96 18.58
CA VAL A 407 1.81 -34.05 17.20
C VAL A 407 2.76 -35.24 17.09
N SER A 408 2.65 -36.01 16.01
CA SER A 408 3.62 -37.06 15.69
C SER A 408 4.86 -36.42 15.05
N VAL A 409 6.00 -36.54 15.74
CA VAL A 409 7.29 -36.01 15.28
C VAL A 409 8.29 -37.18 15.28
N ASN A 410 8.81 -37.53 14.11
CA ASN A 410 9.74 -38.66 13.95
C ASN A 410 9.22 -39.98 14.53
N GLY A 411 7.91 -40.26 14.33
CA GLY A 411 7.25 -41.47 14.82
C GLY A 411 6.88 -41.45 16.30
N ARG A 412 7.10 -40.36 17.00
CA ARG A 412 6.78 -40.19 18.45
C ARG A 412 5.70 -39.15 18.61
N ASN A 413 4.74 -39.44 19.50
CA ASN A 413 3.72 -38.45 19.87
C ASN A 413 4.29 -37.47 20.89
N VAL A 414 4.24 -36.19 20.56
CA VAL A 414 4.73 -35.10 21.41
C VAL A 414 3.56 -34.17 21.76
N SER A 415 3.35 -33.94 23.05
CA SER A 415 2.46 -32.86 23.49
C SER A 415 3.19 -31.53 23.40
N VAL A 416 2.83 -30.74 22.40
CA VAL A 416 3.49 -29.47 22.14
C VAL A 416 2.92 -28.42 23.09
N SER A 417 3.80 -27.84 23.90
CA SER A 417 3.46 -26.81 24.90
C SER A 417 4.53 -25.70 24.88
N GLY A 418 4.28 -24.62 25.58
CA GLY A 418 5.21 -23.51 25.69
C GLY A 418 4.50 -22.19 25.96
N GLU A 419 5.23 -21.11 25.71
CA GLU A 419 4.69 -19.76 25.84
C GLU A 419 3.49 -19.55 24.90
N MET A 420 2.43 -18.95 25.45
CA MET A 420 1.22 -18.62 24.71
C MET A 420 1.20 -17.14 24.38
N VAL A 421 0.65 -16.82 23.21
CA VAL A 421 0.46 -15.44 22.75
C VAL A 421 -0.95 -15.26 22.22
N ASP A 422 -1.44 -14.02 22.23
CA ASP A 422 -2.71 -13.67 21.60
C ASP A 422 -2.56 -13.66 20.07
N THR A 423 -3.62 -14.08 19.41
CA THR A 423 -3.73 -13.99 17.94
C THR A 423 -5.10 -13.44 17.57
N TYR A 424 -5.15 -12.71 16.46
CA TYR A 424 -6.38 -12.19 15.88
C TYR A 424 -6.56 -12.76 14.47
N TRP A 425 -7.76 -13.27 14.21
CA TRP A 425 -8.16 -13.85 12.96
C TRP A 425 -9.41 -13.14 12.45
N ALA A 426 -9.48 -12.92 11.13
CA ALA A 426 -10.68 -12.32 10.54
C ALA A 426 -11.78 -13.35 10.32
N LYS A 427 -11.40 -14.62 10.15
CA LYS A 427 -12.30 -15.72 9.82
C LYS A 427 -11.69 -17.03 10.30
N ASN A 428 -12.51 -18.02 10.59
CA ASN A 428 -12.15 -19.39 11.00
C ASN A 428 -11.51 -19.50 12.39
N GLY A 429 -10.56 -18.66 12.72
CA GLY A 429 -9.71 -18.80 13.90
C GLY A 429 -8.61 -19.86 13.73
N PRO A 430 -7.68 -19.96 14.71
CA PRO A 430 -6.58 -20.90 14.63
C PRO A 430 -7.03 -22.34 14.85
N GLY A 431 -6.43 -23.26 14.11
CA GLY A 431 -6.57 -24.70 14.37
C GLY A 431 -5.57 -25.20 15.38
N ASP A 432 -5.57 -26.52 15.59
CA ASP A 432 -4.60 -27.20 16.42
C ASP A 432 -3.23 -27.29 15.70
N THR A 433 -2.16 -27.30 16.48
CA THR A 433 -0.82 -27.49 15.96
C THR A 433 -0.71 -28.83 15.22
N THR A 434 -0.18 -28.77 14.01
CA THR A 434 0.15 -29.93 13.18
C THR A 434 1.65 -29.96 12.92
N TYR A 435 2.15 -31.04 12.33
CA TYR A 435 3.58 -31.14 12.00
C TYR A 435 4.01 -29.99 11.06
N LYS A 436 3.20 -29.71 10.05
CA LYS A 436 3.43 -28.57 9.12
C LYS A 436 2.64 -27.34 9.59
N PHE A 437 3.02 -26.84 10.75
CA PHE A 437 2.32 -25.74 11.44
C PHE A 437 2.46 -24.36 10.78
N ALA A 438 3.51 -24.16 9.99
CA ALA A 438 3.84 -22.88 9.41
C ALA A 438 3.23 -22.71 8.00
N ILE A 439 3.20 -21.47 7.54
CA ILE A 439 2.91 -21.15 6.15
C ILE A 439 4.19 -21.35 5.36
N GLY A 440 4.17 -22.27 4.41
CA GLY A 440 5.33 -22.64 3.59
C GLY A 440 6.30 -23.56 4.29
N GLY A 441 7.46 -23.73 3.67
CA GLY A 441 8.51 -24.60 4.17
C GLY A 441 8.56 -25.94 3.47
N THR A 442 9.78 -26.49 3.37
CA THR A 442 10.05 -27.82 2.85
C THR A 442 10.07 -28.85 3.98
N ASP A 443 10.07 -30.14 3.64
CA ASP A 443 10.20 -31.20 4.66
C ASP A 443 11.46 -31.03 5.51
N SER A 444 12.56 -30.64 4.87
CA SER A 444 13.82 -30.35 5.57
C SER A 444 13.68 -29.18 6.53
N ASP A 445 12.93 -28.14 6.17
CA ASP A 445 12.67 -26.99 7.02
C ASP A 445 11.94 -27.42 8.31
N TYR A 446 10.94 -28.29 8.20
CA TYR A 446 10.18 -28.77 9.37
C TYR A 446 11.01 -29.69 10.25
N GLN A 447 11.92 -30.48 9.68
CA GLN A 447 12.88 -31.25 10.49
C GLN A 447 13.73 -30.33 11.36
N LYS A 448 14.25 -29.26 10.77
CA LYS A 448 15.04 -28.25 11.50
C LYS A 448 14.19 -27.51 12.54
N ALA A 449 12.98 -27.11 12.16
CA ALA A 449 12.06 -26.38 13.05
C ALA A 449 11.69 -27.22 14.28
N TRP A 450 11.35 -28.49 14.07
CA TRP A 450 11.01 -29.38 15.19
C TRP A 450 12.22 -29.71 16.07
N SER A 451 13.40 -29.86 15.49
CA SER A 451 14.64 -29.99 16.29
C SER A 451 14.84 -28.78 17.19
N SER A 452 14.57 -27.59 16.69
CA SER A 452 14.65 -26.35 17.49
C SER A 452 13.58 -26.29 18.57
N ILE A 453 12.32 -26.62 18.23
CA ILE A 453 11.21 -26.60 19.20
C ILE A 453 11.43 -27.61 20.33
N LEU A 454 11.85 -28.82 20.01
CA LEU A 454 12.04 -29.89 20.97
C LEU A 454 13.39 -29.84 21.68
N GLY A 455 14.41 -29.28 21.06
CA GLY A 455 15.76 -29.15 21.61
C GLY A 455 16.03 -27.84 22.34
N GLY A 456 15.07 -26.91 22.35
CA GLY A 456 15.19 -25.58 22.97
C GLY A 456 15.01 -25.56 24.49
N HIS A 457 15.33 -26.63 25.15
CA HIS A 457 15.15 -26.79 26.61
C HIS A 457 16.48 -26.61 27.35
#